data_708a47a55a4c822b55f2a88e294c0467
#
_entry.id   708a47a55a4c822b55f2a88e294c0467
#
_cell.length_a   1.000
_cell.length_b   1.000
_cell.length_c   1.000
_cell.angle_alpha   90.00
_cell.angle_beta   90.00
_cell.angle_gamma   90.00
#
_symmetry.space_group_name_H-M   'P 1'
#
loop_
_entity.id
_entity.type
_entity.pdbx_description
1 polymer ?
#
loop_
_entity_poly.entity_id
_entity_poly.type
_entity_poly.pdbx_seq_one_letter_code
_entity_poly.pdbx_strand_id
1 'polypeptide(L)'
;TRRAKKSYPVNSMEVSARIGESILDAFPKAKVDVHQPELTVSVEIREKIYVYSKSIKGPGGMPVGTNGKAMLLLSGGIDSPVAGYMIAKRGVKIEAVYFHAPPYTSERAKQKVVDLAKLVAKYSGPIRLHVVNFTDIQLYIYDQCPHDELTIIMRRYMMRIAEHFARKDKCLGLIT
;
A
#
# COMPACT_ATOMS: atom_id res chain seq x y z
N THR A 1 -15.09 2.75 27.38
CA THR A 1 -14.25 3.97 27.35
C THR A 1 -12.78 3.61 27.28
N ARG A 2 -12.04 4.30 26.44
CA ARG A 2 -10.58 4.22 26.34
C ARG A 2 -9.94 5.54 26.78
N ARG A 3 -9.04 5.48 27.76
CA ARG A 3 -8.31 6.63 28.27
C ARG A 3 -6.85 6.57 27.84
N ALA A 4 -6.49 7.35 26.83
CA ALA A 4 -5.10 7.48 26.35
C ALA A 4 -4.31 8.46 27.21
N LYS A 5 -4.94 9.52 27.74
CA LYS A 5 -4.33 10.51 28.63
C LYS A 5 -4.42 10.03 30.08
N LYS A 6 -3.31 9.53 30.61
CA LYS A 6 -3.23 9.00 32.00
C LYS A 6 -3.48 10.05 33.09
N SER A 7 -3.23 11.33 32.79
CA SER A 7 -3.46 12.46 33.72
C SER A 7 -4.93 12.84 33.90
N TYR A 8 -5.86 12.21 33.17
CA TYR A 8 -7.30 12.45 33.37
C TYR A 8 -7.72 11.85 34.71
N PRO A 9 -8.40 12.62 35.59
CA PRO A 9 -8.58 12.28 37.00
C PRO A 9 -9.50 11.06 37.24
N VAL A 10 -10.43 10.80 36.30
CA VAL A 10 -11.43 9.73 36.43
C VAL A 10 -10.97 8.49 35.65
N ASN A 11 -11.17 7.30 36.22
CA ASN A 11 -10.83 6.06 35.53
C ASN A 11 -11.82 5.70 34.41
N SER A 12 -11.43 4.78 33.52
CA SER A 12 -12.25 4.43 32.34
C SER A 12 -13.58 3.77 32.67
N MET A 13 -13.64 3.01 33.77
CA MET A 13 -14.87 2.34 34.22
C MET A 13 -15.87 3.36 34.74
N GLU A 14 -15.43 4.27 35.59
CA GLU A 14 -16.25 5.35 36.12
C GLU A 14 -16.77 6.29 35.01
N VAL A 15 -15.93 6.64 34.04
CA VAL A 15 -16.40 7.40 32.87
C VAL A 15 -17.46 6.63 32.08
N SER A 16 -17.27 5.31 31.91
CA SER A 16 -18.26 4.50 31.20
C SER A 16 -19.60 4.44 31.94
N ALA A 17 -19.56 4.32 33.29
CA ALA A 17 -20.78 4.30 34.11
C ALA A 17 -21.55 5.60 34.01
N ARG A 18 -20.88 6.75 34.22
CA ARG A 18 -21.50 8.10 34.12
C ARG A 18 -22.10 8.38 32.74
N ILE A 19 -21.42 7.98 31.66
CA ILE A 19 -21.95 8.15 30.30
C ILE A 19 -23.14 7.21 30.07
N GLY A 20 -23.06 5.97 30.57
CA GLY A 20 -24.16 5.02 30.50
C GLY A 20 -25.41 5.54 31.20
N GLU A 21 -25.28 6.09 32.41
CA GLU A 21 -26.34 6.74 33.17
C GLU A 21 -26.94 7.91 32.37
N SER A 22 -26.13 8.82 31.87
CA SER A 22 -26.61 9.97 31.05
C SER A 22 -27.36 9.52 29.80
N ILE A 23 -26.97 8.39 29.19
CA ILE A 23 -27.68 7.84 28.02
C ILE A 23 -29.04 7.26 28.44
N LEU A 24 -29.10 6.53 29.55
CA LEU A 24 -30.36 5.96 30.06
C LEU A 24 -31.33 7.04 30.47
N ASP A 25 -30.86 8.13 31.08
CA ASP A 25 -31.69 9.27 31.45
C ASP A 25 -32.29 9.94 30.22
N ALA A 26 -31.47 10.12 29.16
CA ALA A 26 -31.92 10.73 27.93
C ALA A 26 -32.82 9.81 27.07
N PHE A 27 -32.61 8.50 27.19
CA PHE A 27 -33.34 7.46 26.43
C PHE A 27 -33.90 6.37 27.34
N PRO A 28 -35.00 6.61 28.07
CA PRO A 28 -35.55 5.69 29.08
C PRO A 28 -35.97 4.31 28.56
N LYS A 29 -36.11 4.16 27.21
CA LYS A 29 -36.41 2.87 26.56
C LYS A 29 -35.17 2.06 26.24
N ALA A 30 -33.97 2.64 26.35
CA ALA A 30 -32.73 1.93 26.12
C ALA A 30 -32.46 0.91 27.23
N LYS A 31 -31.86 -0.20 26.87
CA LYS A 31 -31.40 -1.23 27.80
C LYS A 31 -29.90 -1.45 27.62
N VAL A 32 -29.20 -1.67 28.74
CA VAL A 32 -27.77 -1.98 28.70
C VAL A 32 -27.61 -3.48 28.41
N ASP A 33 -26.86 -3.79 27.37
CA ASP A 33 -26.40 -5.12 27.03
C ASP A 33 -24.89 -5.13 26.88
N VAL A 34 -24.20 -5.92 27.73
CA VAL A 34 -22.74 -6.03 27.74
C VAL A 34 -22.22 -7.18 26.87
N HIS A 35 -23.10 -8.04 26.35
CA HIS A 35 -22.73 -9.21 25.55
C HIS A 35 -22.99 -9.00 24.04
N GLN A 36 -24.19 -8.55 23.70
CA GLN A 36 -24.61 -8.38 22.28
C GLN A 36 -25.37 -7.05 22.09
N PRO A 37 -24.73 -5.90 22.32
CA PRO A 37 -25.41 -4.62 22.19
C PRO A 37 -25.74 -4.32 20.70
N GLU A 38 -26.93 -3.81 20.43
CA GLU A 38 -27.31 -3.31 19.10
C GLU A 38 -26.47 -2.09 18.72
N LEU A 39 -26.12 -1.25 19.69
CA LEU A 39 -25.31 -0.05 19.53
C LEU A 39 -24.26 0.05 20.63
N THR A 40 -23.01 0.24 20.24
CA THR A 40 -21.91 0.51 21.17
C THR A 40 -21.51 1.97 21.09
N VAL A 41 -21.69 2.72 22.17
CA VAL A 41 -21.17 4.09 22.28
C VAL A 41 -19.75 4.01 22.85
N SER A 42 -18.78 4.40 22.03
CA SER A 42 -17.37 4.45 22.38
C SER A 42 -16.93 5.85 22.73
N VAL A 43 -16.14 5.97 23.81
CA VAL A 43 -15.57 7.25 24.24
C VAL A 43 -14.06 7.09 24.34
N GLU A 44 -13.33 7.97 23.68
CA GLU A 44 -11.87 8.02 23.73
C GLU A 44 -11.41 9.39 24.26
N ILE A 45 -10.68 9.35 25.38
CA ILE A 45 -10.14 10.54 26.04
C ILE A 45 -8.67 10.68 25.66
N ARG A 46 -8.37 11.67 24.83
CA ARG A 46 -7.02 12.11 24.46
C ARG A 46 -6.85 13.58 24.88
N GLU A 47 -6.30 14.43 24.05
CA GLU A 47 -6.29 15.89 24.21
C GLU A 47 -7.67 16.50 23.94
N LYS A 48 -8.45 15.80 23.14
CA LYS A 48 -9.90 16.02 22.96
C LYS A 48 -10.64 14.74 23.34
N ILE A 49 -11.94 14.90 23.64
CA ILE A 49 -12.82 13.75 23.89
C ILE A 49 -13.54 13.43 22.57
N TYR A 50 -13.42 12.18 22.14
CA TYR A 50 -14.10 11.66 20.96
C TYR A 50 -15.21 10.71 21.40
N VAL A 51 -16.43 10.94 20.89
CA VAL A 51 -17.59 10.08 21.10
C VAL A 51 -18.05 9.56 19.76
N TYR A 52 -18.15 8.24 19.60
CA TYR A 52 -18.53 7.62 18.35
C TYR A 52 -19.22 6.28 18.57
N SER A 53 -20.10 5.90 17.63
CA SER A 53 -20.82 4.62 17.68
C SER A 53 -20.36 3.62 16.61
N LYS A 54 -19.59 4.10 15.61
CA LYS A 54 -19.13 3.27 14.50
C LYS A 54 -17.64 3.43 14.29
N SER A 55 -16.95 2.31 14.16
CA SER A 55 -15.54 2.26 13.72
C SER A 55 -15.46 1.59 12.35
N ILE A 56 -14.93 2.29 11.38
CA ILE A 56 -14.70 1.75 10.04
C ILE A 56 -13.25 1.34 9.94
N LYS A 57 -13.02 0.05 9.68
CA LYS A 57 -11.67 -0.47 9.52
C LYS A 57 -11.06 0.08 8.22
N GLY A 58 -9.98 0.82 8.34
CA GLY A 58 -9.20 1.28 7.19
C GLY A 58 -8.33 0.16 6.59
N PRO A 59 -7.63 0.43 5.48
CA PRO A 59 -6.75 -0.53 4.81
C PRO A 59 -5.58 -0.99 5.69
N GLY A 60 -5.27 -0.26 6.74
CA GLY A 60 -4.11 -0.49 7.60
C GLY A 60 -2.78 -0.19 6.89
N GLY A 61 -1.68 -0.50 7.56
CA GLY A 61 -0.34 -0.25 7.06
C GLY A 61 0.29 1.01 7.64
N MET A 62 1.36 1.47 7.01
CA MET A 62 2.10 2.68 7.39
C MET A 62 1.88 3.77 6.33
N PRO A 63 1.94 5.05 6.70
CA PRO A 63 1.85 6.13 5.71
C PRO A 63 2.94 6.00 4.63
N VAL A 64 2.54 6.11 3.38
CA VAL A 64 3.45 5.96 2.23
C VAL A 64 4.55 7.02 2.27
N GLY A 65 5.80 6.59 2.07
CA GLY A 65 6.99 7.45 2.10
C GLY A 65 7.72 7.49 3.44
N THR A 66 7.15 6.93 4.52
CA THR A 66 7.82 6.88 5.83
C THR A 66 9.04 5.97 5.83
N ASN A 67 9.07 4.96 4.98
CA ASN A 67 10.16 3.99 4.85
C ASN A 67 10.92 4.10 3.51
N GLY A 68 11.07 5.33 3.00
CA GLY A 68 11.84 5.60 1.80
C GLY A 68 11.12 5.23 0.50
N LYS A 69 11.90 4.95 -0.55
CA LYS A 69 11.42 4.58 -1.89
C LYS A 69 12.01 3.25 -2.37
N ALA A 70 11.27 2.55 -3.22
CA ALA A 70 11.76 1.38 -3.93
C ALA A 70 11.30 1.39 -5.40
N MET A 71 12.07 0.74 -6.26
CA MET A 71 11.80 0.58 -7.69
C MET A 71 11.14 -0.78 -7.93
N LEU A 72 9.90 -0.76 -8.40
CA LEU A 72 9.13 -1.95 -8.75
C LEU A 72 9.39 -2.33 -10.22
N LEU A 73 9.81 -3.56 -10.48
CA LEU A 73 9.82 -4.12 -11.81
C LEU A 73 8.38 -4.56 -12.15
N LEU A 74 7.62 -3.65 -12.75
CA LEU A 74 6.20 -3.86 -13.01
C LEU A 74 6.00 -4.59 -14.34
N SER A 75 5.27 -5.68 -14.30
CA SER A 75 4.91 -6.48 -15.48
C SER A 75 3.39 -6.51 -15.70
N GLY A 76 2.95 -7.09 -16.82
CA GLY A 76 1.53 -7.34 -17.08
C GLY A 76 0.94 -8.54 -16.32
N GLY A 77 1.72 -9.21 -15.47
CA GLY A 77 1.27 -10.30 -14.60
C GLY A 77 0.56 -9.79 -13.34
N ILE A 78 0.06 -10.73 -12.54
CA ILE A 78 -0.65 -10.42 -11.29
C ILE A 78 0.28 -10.20 -10.09
N ASP A 79 1.46 -10.81 -10.10
CA ASP A 79 2.35 -10.82 -8.93
C ASP A 79 3.01 -9.46 -8.68
N SER A 80 3.54 -8.82 -9.73
CA SER A 80 4.28 -7.57 -9.56
C SER A 80 3.43 -6.40 -8.99
N PRO A 81 2.17 -6.15 -9.43
CA PRO A 81 1.35 -5.13 -8.80
C PRO A 81 0.97 -5.47 -7.35
N VAL A 82 0.81 -6.76 -7.03
CA VAL A 82 0.55 -7.21 -5.65
C VAL A 82 1.77 -6.97 -4.78
N ALA A 83 2.98 -7.31 -5.24
CA ALA A 83 4.22 -7.02 -4.54
C ALA A 83 4.39 -5.51 -4.29
N GLY A 84 4.12 -4.67 -5.29
CA GLY A 84 4.11 -3.22 -5.17
C GLY A 84 3.15 -2.72 -4.09
N TYR A 85 1.91 -3.22 -4.09
CA TYR A 85 0.91 -2.90 -3.07
C TYR A 85 1.36 -3.31 -1.66
N MET A 86 1.88 -4.53 -1.50
CA MET A 86 2.31 -5.06 -0.21
C MET A 86 3.45 -4.24 0.39
N ILE A 87 4.40 -3.81 -0.44
CA ILE A 87 5.53 -2.97 -0.02
C ILE A 87 5.08 -1.53 0.26
N ALA A 88 4.20 -0.96 -0.59
CA ALA A 88 3.61 0.36 -0.35
C ALA A 88 2.87 0.41 1.00
N LYS A 89 2.12 -0.66 1.34
CA LYS A 89 1.42 -0.79 2.62
C LYS A 89 2.36 -0.77 3.82
N ARG A 90 3.64 -1.04 3.64
CA ARG A 90 4.70 -0.95 4.67
C ARG A 90 5.36 0.44 4.72
N GLY A 91 4.77 1.43 4.07
CA GLY A 91 5.23 2.82 4.12
C GLY A 91 6.28 3.17 3.07
N VAL A 92 6.52 2.31 2.09
CA VAL A 92 7.50 2.56 1.01
C VAL A 92 6.82 3.25 -0.16
N LYS A 93 7.39 4.36 -0.64
CA LYS A 93 6.96 4.99 -1.88
C LYS A 93 7.42 4.16 -3.07
N ILE A 94 6.53 3.93 -4.04
CA ILE A 94 6.81 3.11 -5.22
C ILE A 94 7.14 4.01 -6.41
N GLU A 95 8.26 3.75 -7.05
CA GLU A 95 8.57 4.09 -8.43
C GLU A 95 8.56 2.79 -9.24
N ALA A 96 8.32 2.82 -10.54
CA ALA A 96 8.22 1.58 -11.32
C ALA A 96 9.00 1.66 -12.64
N VAL A 97 9.47 0.51 -13.09
CA VAL A 97 10.08 0.31 -14.40
C VAL A 97 9.38 -0.83 -15.13
N TYR A 98 9.08 -0.61 -16.40
CA TYR A 98 8.51 -1.58 -17.32
C TYR A 98 9.37 -1.72 -18.55
N PHE A 99 9.63 -2.96 -18.97
CA PHE A 99 10.41 -3.29 -20.16
C PHE A 99 9.45 -3.61 -21.30
N HIS A 100 9.48 -2.75 -22.33
CA HIS A 100 8.65 -2.86 -23.51
C HIS A 100 9.53 -3.20 -24.72
N ALA A 101 9.17 -4.23 -25.49
CA ALA A 101 9.96 -4.71 -26.61
C ALA A 101 9.08 -4.83 -27.88
N PRO A 102 8.68 -3.72 -28.52
CA PRO A 102 7.95 -3.77 -29.77
C PRO A 102 8.84 -4.33 -30.89
N PRO A 103 8.32 -5.11 -31.87
CA PRO A 103 6.93 -5.55 -31.99
C PRO A 103 6.54 -6.78 -31.16
N TYR A 104 7.47 -7.35 -30.39
CA TYR A 104 7.26 -8.59 -29.60
C TYR A 104 6.28 -8.39 -28.42
N THR A 105 6.20 -7.18 -27.90
CA THR A 105 5.18 -6.77 -26.94
C THR A 105 4.25 -5.75 -27.55
N SER A 106 2.94 -5.98 -27.47
CA SER A 106 1.93 -5.09 -28.07
C SER A 106 1.72 -3.81 -27.22
N GLU A 107 1.21 -2.76 -27.86
CA GLU A 107 0.76 -1.54 -27.16
C GLU A 107 -0.35 -1.84 -26.14
N ARG A 108 -1.18 -2.87 -26.38
CA ARG A 108 -2.19 -3.33 -25.42
C ARG A 108 -1.56 -3.89 -24.16
N ALA A 109 -0.43 -4.58 -24.29
CA ALA A 109 0.33 -5.08 -23.13
C ALA A 109 0.90 -3.92 -22.30
N LYS A 110 1.44 -2.90 -22.95
CA LYS A 110 1.90 -1.67 -22.30
C LYS A 110 0.76 -0.92 -21.62
N GLN A 111 -0.39 -0.76 -22.29
CA GLN A 111 -1.56 -0.13 -21.67
C GLN A 111 -2.02 -0.89 -20.42
N LYS A 112 -2.02 -2.22 -20.45
CA LYS A 112 -2.33 -3.05 -19.27
C LYS A 112 -1.41 -2.71 -18.09
N VAL A 113 -0.11 -2.56 -18.32
CA VAL A 113 0.86 -2.21 -17.26
C VAL A 113 0.57 -0.81 -16.70
N VAL A 114 0.23 0.15 -17.56
CA VAL A 114 -0.19 1.50 -17.12
C VAL A 114 -1.43 1.42 -16.24
N ASP A 115 -2.41 0.60 -16.60
CA ASP A 115 -3.64 0.45 -15.82
C ASP A 115 -3.38 -0.25 -14.48
N LEU A 116 -2.50 -1.25 -14.44
CA LEU A 116 -2.04 -1.87 -13.19
C LEU A 116 -1.31 -0.86 -12.30
N ALA A 117 -0.43 -0.02 -12.86
CA ALA A 117 0.21 1.06 -12.12
C ALA A 117 -0.79 2.03 -11.50
N LYS A 118 -1.84 2.42 -12.26
CA LYS A 118 -2.94 3.26 -11.75
C LYS A 118 -3.70 2.59 -10.60
N LEU A 119 -3.92 1.29 -10.67
CA LEU A 119 -4.58 0.54 -9.59
C LEU A 119 -3.74 0.55 -8.31
N VAL A 120 -2.45 0.28 -8.41
CA VAL A 120 -1.52 0.35 -7.27
C VAL A 120 -1.44 1.78 -6.72
N ALA A 121 -1.42 2.79 -7.61
CA ALA A 121 -1.35 4.19 -7.23
C ALA A 121 -2.51 4.68 -6.35
N LYS A 122 -3.68 4.03 -6.41
CA LYS A 122 -4.82 4.33 -5.51
C LYS A 122 -4.46 4.14 -4.03
N TYR A 123 -3.49 3.29 -3.74
CA TYR A 123 -3.04 2.95 -2.38
C TYR A 123 -1.64 3.50 -2.04
N SER A 124 -0.76 3.58 -3.04
CA SER A 124 0.64 4.01 -2.87
C SER A 124 0.87 5.50 -3.15
N GLY A 125 -0.17 6.21 -3.61
CA GLY A 125 0.02 7.55 -4.18
C GLY A 125 0.64 7.51 -5.59
N PRO A 126 1.02 8.66 -6.14
CA PRO A 126 1.52 8.74 -7.50
C PRO A 126 2.77 7.88 -7.74
N ILE A 127 2.75 7.09 -8.81
CA ILE A 127 3.86 6.25 -9.27
C ILE A 127 4.45 6.85 -10.54
N ARG A 128 5.77 7.09 -10.57
CA ARG A 128 6.51 7.37 -11.80
C ARG A 128 6.81 6.03 -12.47
N LEU A 129 6.31 5.85 -13.69
CA LEU A 129 6.55 4.65 -14.48
C LEU A 129 7.59 4.95 -15.58
N HIS A 130 8.77 4.34 -15.47
CA HIS A 130 9.77 4.33 -16.52
C HIS A 130 9.45 3.24 -17.53
N VAL A 131 9.22 3.60 -18.77
CA VAL A 131 9.03 2.65 -19.88
C VAL A 131 10.33 2.55 -20.67
N VAL A 132 10.98 1.40 -20.58
CA VAL A 132 12.26 1.14 -21.24
C VAL A 132 12.01 0.38 -22.54
N ASN A 133 12.46 0.89 -23.66
CA ASN A 133 12.51 0.12 -24.90
C ASN A 133 13.62 -0.93 -24.78
N PHE A 134 13.25 -2.19 -24.78
CA PHE A 134 14.17 -3.32 -24.57
C PHE A 134 14.44 -4.11 -25.86
N THR A 135 13.88 -3.68 -27.00
CA THR A 135 13.92 -4.42 -28.27
C THR A 135 15.36 -4.65 -28.73
N ASP A 136 16.17 -3.60 -28.84
CA ASP A 136 17.54 -3.72 -29.36
C ASP A 136 18.42 -4.57 -28.43
N ILE A 137 18.24 -4.43 -27.12
CA ILE A 137 18.94 -5.23 -26.12
C ILE A 137 18.54 -6.71 -26.25
N GLN A 138 17.25 -6.97 -26.41
CA GLN A 138 16.73 -8.34 -26.56
C GLN A 138 17.28 -9.00 -27.84
N LEU A 139 17.27 -8.28 -28.96
CA LEU A 139 17.81 -8.78 -30.22
C LEU A 139 19.32 -9.04 -30.13
N TYR A 140 20.08 -8.12 -29.53
CA TYR A 140 21.50 -8.29 -29.31
C TYR A 140 21.81 -9.52 -28.45
N ILE A 141 21.08 -9.73 -27.35
CA ILE A 141 21.24 -10.90 -26.50
C ILE A 141 20.89 -12.17 -27.28
N TYR A 142 19.82 -12.15 -28.08
CA TYR A 142 19.41 -13.30 -28.90
C TYR A 142 20.49 -13.70 -29.90
N ASP A 143 21.17 -12.73 -30.50
CA ASP A 143 22.22 -12.95 -31.52
C ASP A 143 23.58 -13.37 -30.93
N GLN A 144 23.91 -12.86 -29.74
CA GLN A 144 25.26 -13.01 -29.16
C GLN A 144 25.36 -14.04 -28.02
N CYS A 145 24.24 -14.58 -27.53
CA CYS A 145 24.25 -15.43 -26.32
C CYS A 145 23.66 -16.81 -26.60
N PRO A 146 24.08 -17.84 -25.82
CA PRO A 146 23.50 -19.18 -25.90
C PRO A 146 21.96 -19.15 -25.69
N HIS A 147 21.24 -19.85 -26.55
CA HIS A 147 19.77 -19.83 -26.53
C HIS A 147 19.17 -20.34 -25.20
N ASP A 148 19.80 -21.32 -24.58
CA ASP A 148 19.37 -21.91 -23.32
C ASP A 148 19.49 -20.93 -22.13
N GLU A 149 20.31 -19.89 -22.26
CA GLU A 149 20.57 -18.91 -21.20
C GLU A 149 19.85 -17.56 -21.43
N LEU A 150 19.19 -17.36 -22.56
CA LEU A 150 18.62 -16.07 -22.95
C LEU A 150 17.75 -15.45 -21.86
N THR A 151 16.89 -16.24 -21.24
CA THR A 151 15.98 -15.74 -20.20
C THR A 151 16.74 -15.21 -18.98
N ILE A 152 17.78 -15.90 -18.56
CA ILE A 152 18.60 -15.51 -17.40
C ILE A 152 19.39 -14.26 -17.73
N ILE A 153 19.99 -14.21 -18.91
CA ILE A 153 20.78 -13.05 -19.37
C ILE A 153 19.89 -11.82 -19.51
N MET A 154 18.70 -11.93 -20.14
CA MET A 154 17.75 -10.83 -20.26
C MET A 154 17.34 -10.31 -18.89
N ARG A 155 17.00 -11.19 -17.95
CA ARG A 155 16.65 -10.79 -16.58
C ARG A 155 17.79 -10.05 -15.89
N ARG A 156 19.03 -10.49 -16.08
CA ARG A 156 20.21 -9.82 -15.53
C ARG A 156 20.36 -8.39 -16.07
N TYR A 157 20.15 -8.19 -17.36
CA TYR A 157 20.15 -6.83 -17.96
C TYR A 157 19.00 -5.98 -17.45
N MET A 158 17.80 -6.54 -17.36
CA MET A 158 16.65 -5.85 -16.78
C MET A 158 16.93 -5.38 -15.35
N MET A 159 17.55 -6.25 -14.51
CA MET A 159 17.92 -5.88 -13.14
C MET A 159 18.94 -4.74 -13.10
N ARG A 160 19.96 -4.74 -13.97
CA ARG A 160 20.96 -3.66 -14.06
C ARG A 160 20.34 -2.34 -14.49
N ILE A 161 19.43 -2.37 -15.46
CA ILE A 161 18.72 -1.18 -15.94
C ILE A 161 17.79 -0.66 -14.81
N ALA A 162 17.07 -1.55 -14.16
CA ALA A 162 16.23 -1.19 -13.01
C ALA A 162 17.04 -0.58 -11.87
N GLU A 163 18.22 -1.12 -11.58
CA GLU A 163 19.15 -0.55 -10.59
C GLU A 163 19.61 0.86 -11.00
N HIS A 164 19.92 1.09 -12.27
CA HIS A 164 20.30 2.42 -12.77
C HIS A 164 19.18 3.45 -12.47
N PHE A 165 17.94 3.14 -12.82
CA PHE A 165 16.80 4.01 -12.53
C PHE A 165 16.56 4.15 -11.02
N ALA A 166 16.70 3.07 -10.25
CA ALA A 166 16.56 3.09 -8.81
C ALA A 166 17.55 4.06 -8.17
N ARG A 167 18.82 4.01 -8.57
CA ARG A 167 19.87 4.94 -8.09
C ARG A 167 19.56 6.37 -8.49
N LYS A 168 19.17 6.61 -9.74
CA LYS A 168 18.78 7.94 -10.25
C LYS A 168 17.63 8.53 -9.45
N ASP A 169 16.61 7.75 -9.13
CA ASP A 169 15.43 8.19 -8.40
C ASP A 169 15.58 8.07 -6.87
N LYS A 170 16.78 7.75 -6.37
CA LYS A 170 17.11 7.59 -4.95
C LYS A 170 16.22 6.54 -4.26
N CYS A 171 15.99 5.42 -4.94
CA CYS A 171 15.34 4.26 -4.35
C CYS A 171 16.35 3.43 -3.54
N LEU A 172 15.88 2.81 -2.45
CA LEU A 172 16.71 2.01 -1.55
C LEU A 172 16.88 0.57 -2.00
N GLY A 173 16.04 0.10 -2.94
CA GLY A 173 16.09 -1.26 -3.44
C GLY A 173 15.12 -1.49 -4.59
N LEU A 174 15.15 -2.73 -5.11
CA LEU A 174 14.28 -3.23 -6.16
C LEU A 174 13.19 -4.13 -5.56
N ILE A 175 12.03 -4.14 -6.20
CA ILE A 175 10.92 -5.05 -5.91
C ILE A 175 10.68 -5.86 -7.17
N THR A 176 10.72 -7.22 -7.05
CA THR A 176 10.51 -8.16 -8.14
C THR A 176 9.42 -9.16 -7.80
#